data_41fdef5273e4c737deb848561be88556
#
_entry.id   41fdef5273e4c737deb848561be88556
#
_cell.length_a   1.000
_cell.length_b   1.000
_cell.length_c   1.000
_cell.angle_alpha   90.00
_cell.angle_beta   90.00
_cell.angle_gamma   90.00
#
_symmetry.space_group_name_H-M   'P 1'
#
loop_
_entity.id
_entity.type
_entity.pdbx_description
1 polymer ?
#
loop_
_entity_poly.entity_id
_entity_poly.type
_entity_poly.pdbx_seq_one_letter_code
_entity_poly.pdbx_strand_id
1 'polypeptide(L)'
;IFLVDGMAILYRAHYAMINNPLTTESGIHTSAIFGFFNTIFKIFKEENPDYFLVTMDTKKPTFRHKRYTEYKANRKEMPVELQEQIPIFYDILDKSNINTLKLDGFEADDVLGSIVTRNQDLDLEQYIVSADKDLMQLVNKNTFIYSPGNNFQPKKIYTEEKVFDKWGVNCNRMIDYLALVGDSSDNIPGVAGVGPKTAVKLLNQFDTVENIYTAIDCIKNDNLKEKLISNQDNALLSKELVTIDNNVPIDFSINDVAFDLINFNDMRKGFNELEIYFFDTVIKKYIYDKPIENKKIKKDYNLIHNKKDLITLSEKIQNYKYFSIDLETTSINPNIAKIVGVSLSFSNNQAYYIPFISPNKDGFIDLGLFIEVFGPILKSEKYKIIGQNIKYDLLILKRYGIDVKNIYFDTMIAEYLLHPDK
;
A
#
# COMPACT_ATOMS: atom_id res chain seq x y z
N ILE A 1 5.18 -1.73 -5.94
CA ILE A 1 4.39 -0.51 -6.17
C ILE A 1 2.97 -0.85 -6.59
N PHE A 2 1.98 -0.08 -6.09
CA PHE A 2 0.59 -0.13 -6.56
C PHE A 2 0.28 1.14 -7.36
N LEU A 3 -0.09 0.94 -8.62
CA LEU A 3 -0.44 1.97 -9.61
C LEU A 3 -1.94 1.89 -9.86
N VAL A 4 -2.69 2.89 -9.43
CA VAL A 4 -4.16 2.85 -9.46
C VAL A 4 -4.70 3.65 -10.64
N ASP A 5 -5.49 2.99 -11.49
CA ASP A 5 -6.36 3.66 -12.44
C ASP A 5 -7.54 4.29 -11.66
N GLY A 6 -7.40 5.57 -11.35
CA GLY A 6 -8.31 6.27 -10.46
C GLY A 6 -9.72 6.40 -11.03
N MET A 7 -9.83 6.71 -12.33
CA MET A 7 -11.14 6.85 -12.97
C MET A 7 -11.88 5.53 -13.04
N ALA A 8 -11.23 4.43 -13.41
CA ALA A 8 -11.86 3.11 -13.45
C ALA A 8 -12.41 2.70 -12.07
N ILE A 9 -11.66 2.96 -10.99
CA ILE A 9 -12.12 2.63 -9.63
C ILE A 9 -13.26 3.57 -9.18
N LEU A 10 -13.20 4.87 -9.48
CA LEU A 10 -14.27 5.83 -9.15
C LEU A 10 -15.59 5.50 -9.88
N TYR A 11 -15.52 5.23 -11.18
CA TYR A 11 -16.69 4.80 -11.94
C TYR A 11 -17.29 3.50 -11.39
N ARG A 12 -16.45 2.51 -11.14
CA ARG A 12 -16.88 1.25 -10.53
C ARG A 12 -17.56 1.47 -9.18
N ALA A 13 -17.01 2.34 -8.34
CA ALA A 13 -17.56 2.66 -7.03
C ALA A 13 -18.91 3.39 -7.14
N HIS A 14 -19.00 4.37 -8.03
CA HIS A 14 -20.24 5.11 -8.31
C HIS A 14 -21.37 4.17 -8.72
N TYR A 15 -21.14 3.34 -9.75
CA TYR A 15 -22.16 2.43 -10.24
C TYR A 15 -22.50 1.30 -9.27
N ALA A 16 -21.60 0.87 -8.43
CA ALA A 16 -21.87 -0.13 -7.39
C ALA A 16 -22.88 0.37 -6.36
N MET A 17 -22.97 1.68 -6.14
CA MET A 17 -23.85 2.32 -5.15
C MET A 17 -24.95 3.20 -5.79
N ILE A 18 -25.18 3.09 -7.10
CA ILE A 18 -26.12 3.95 -7.81
C ILE A 18 -27.57 3.83 -7.29
N ASN A 19 -27.97 2.63 -6.83
CA ASN A 19 -29.31 2.39 -6.30
C ASN A 19 -29.46 2.77 -4.82
N ASN A 20 -28.36 2.98 -4.12
CA ASN A 20 -28.36 3.36 -2.71
C ASN A 20 -27.15 4.29 -2.43
N PRO A 21 -27.21 5.53 -2.95
CA PRO A 21 -26.07 6.45 -2.89
C PRO A 21 -25.82 6.93 -1.46
N LEU A 22 -24.54 7.17 -1.15
CA LEU A 22 -24.11 7.81 0.08
C LEU A 22 -24.04 9.32 -0.15
N THR A 23 -24.62 10.08 0.79
CA THR A 23 -24.59 11.54 0.80
C THR A 23 -24.31 12.05 2.20
N THR A 24 -23.73 13.25 2.30
CA THR A 24 -23.68 14.00 3.56
C THR A 24 -25.07 14.53 3.93
N GLU A 25 -25.23 15.02 5.16
CA GLU A 25 -26.48 15.72 5.60
C GLU A 25 -26.77 16.93 4.72
N SER A 26 -25.75 17.59 4.17
CA SER A 26 -25.87 18.72 3.23
C SER A 26 -26.21 18.29 1.81
N GLY A 27 -26.29 16.98 1.50
CA GLY A 27 -26.66 16.45 0.19
C GLY A 27 -25.48 16.23 -0.78
N ILE A 28 -24.22 16.35 -0.34
CA ILE A 28 -23.04 16.09 -1.19
C ILE A 28 -22.92 14.58 -1.40
N HIS A 29 -22.84 14.14 -2.66
CA HIS A 29 -22.60 12.73 -3.00
C HIS A 29 -21.18 12.30 -2.59
N THR A 30 -21.07 11.12 -1.95
CA THR A 30 -19.78 10.58 -1.44
C THR A 30 -19.52 9.14 -1.86
N SER A 31 -20.44 8.51 -2.59
CA SER A 31 -20.37 7.08 -2.94
C SER A 31 -19.09 6.67 -3.69
N ALA A 32 -18.67 7.47 -4.68
CA ALA A 32 -17.49 7.16 -5.47
C ALA A 32 -16.21 7.30 -4.63
N ILE A 33 -16.11 8.35 -3.81
CA ILE A 33 -15.00 8.59 -2.89
C ILE A 33 -14.93 7.44 -1.86
N PHE A 34 -16.06 7.11 -1.24
CA PHE A 34 -16.13 6.01 -0.27
C PHE A 34 -15.68 4.69 -0.88
N GLY A 35 -16.21 4.32 -2.05
CA GLY A 35 -15.88 3.04 -2.68
C GLY A 35 -14.45 2.97 -3.20
N PHE A 36 -13.88 4.10 -3.67
CA PHE A 36 -12.48 4.21 -4.01
C PHE A 36 -11.61 3.90 -2.79
N PHE A 37 -11.76 4.67 -1.71
CA PHE A 37 -10.93 4.49 -0.52
C PHE A 37 -11.16 3.16 0.19
N ASN A 38 -12.38 2.62 0.15
CA ASN A 38 -12.64 1.25 0.63
C ASN A 38 -11.79 0.21 -0.13
N THR A 39 -11.65 0.38 -1.45
CA THR A 39 -10.77 -0.47 -2.27
C THR A 39 -9.30 -0.27 -1.89
N ILE A 40 -8.87 0.99 -1.73
CA ILE A 40 -7.48 1.33 -1.41
C ILE A 40 -7.08 0.84 -0.01
N PHE A 41 -7.91 1.06 1.00
CA PHE A 41 -7.62 0.55 2.36
C PHE A 41 -7.57 -0.98 2.43
N LYS A 42 -8.35 -1.67 1.57
CA LYS A 42 -8.23 -3.12 1.45
C LYS A 42 -6.86 -3.51 0.89
N ILE A 43 -6.38 -2.82 -0.16
CA ILE A 43 -5.04 -3.02 -0.71
C ILE A 43 -3.98 -2.72 0.36
N PHE A 44 -4.07 -1.60 1.05
CA PHE A 44 -3.12 -1.24 2.10
C PHE A 44 -3.03 -2.31 3.19
N LYS A 45 -4.17 -2.86 3.60
CA LYS A 45 -4.25 -3.88 4.65
C LYS A 45 -3.72 -5.24 4.20
N GLU A 46 -4.03 -5.65 2.96
CA GLU A 46 -3.74 -7.00 2.48
C GLU A 46 -2.35 -7.11 1.84
N GLU A 47 -1.89 -6.05 1.18
CA GLU A 47 -0.69 -6.09 0.35
C GLU A 47 0.49 -5.29 0.94
N ASN A 48 0.22 -4.37 1.89
CA ASN A 48 1.24 -3.55 2.55
C ASN A 48 2.25 -2.93 1.56
N PRO A 49 1.81 -2.03 0.66
CA PRO A 49 2.64 -1.52 -0.42
C PRO A 49 3.79 -0.64 0.09
N ASP A 50 4.97 -0.70 -0.55
CA ASP A 50 6.06 0.23 -0.30
C ASP A 50 5.86 1.57 -1.03
N TYR A 51 5.17 1.53 -2.19
CA TYR A 51 4.93 2.68 -3.05
C TYR A 51 3.48 2.66 -3.56
N PHE A 52 2.88 3.85 -3.64
CA PHE A 52 1.49 4.00 -4.04
C PHE A 52 1.26 5.25 -4.88
N LEU A 53 0.58 5.11 -6.01
CA LEU A 53 0.30 6.19 -6.95
C LEU A 53 -1.09 6.04 -7.56
N VAL A 54 -1.75 7.17 -7.80
CA VAL A 54 -3.02 7.23 -8.54
C VAL A 54 -2.79 7.91 -9.89
N THR A 55 -3.23 7.29 -10.98
CA THR A 55 -3.27 7.93 -12.30
C THR A 55 -4.70 8.35 -12.63
N MET A 56 -4.83 9.47 -13.35
CA MET A 56 -6.13 10.04 -13.69
C MET A 56 -6.16 10.51 -15.14
N ASP A 57 -7.30 10.33 -15.78
CA ASP A 57 -7.55 10.92 -17.09
C ASP A 57 -7.74 12.44 -16.98
N THR A 58 -7.41 13.14 -18.07
CA THR A 58 -7.73 14.56 -18.21
C THR A 58 -8.97 14.74 -19.11
N LYS A 59 -9.59 15.93 -19.04
CA LYS A 59 -10.74 16.25 -19.92
C LYS A 59 -10.35 16.57 -21.36
N LYS A 60 -9.04 16.66 -21.67
CA LYS A 60 -8.57 17.04 -23.00
C LYS A 60 -8.57 15.83 -23.95
N PRO A 61 -8.91 16.06 -25.23
CA PRO A 61 -8.80 15.02 -26.23
C PRO A 61 -7.37 14.47 -26.34
N THR A 62 -7.26 13.16 -26.46
CA THR A 62 -5.98 12.47 -26.59
C THR A 62 -5.58 12.34 -28.07
N PHE A 63 -4.38 11.82 -28.35
CA PHE A 63 -3.95 11.53 -29.73
C PHE A 63 -4.90 10.53 -30.41
N ARG A 64 -5.55 9.62 -29.68
CA ARG A 64 -6.53 8.66 -30.22
C ARG A 64 -7.77 9.36 -30.76
N HIS A 65 -8.28 10.38 -30.08
CA HIS A 65 -9.40 11.19 -30.57
C HIS A 65 -9.04 11.98 -31.83
N LYS A 66 -7.80 12.45 -31.95
CA LYS A 66 -7.33 13.12 -33.17
C LYS A 66 -7.16 12.16 -34.34
N ARG A 67 -6.79 10.92 -34.05
CA ARG A 67 -6.58 9.87 -35.05
C ARG A 67 -7.90 9.27 -35.54
N TYR A 68 -8.89 9.13 -34.64
CA TYR A 68 -10.18 8.55 -34.92
C TYR A 68 -11.27 9.30 -34.13
N THR A 69 -12.06 10.10 -34.85
CA THR A 69 -13.07 10.98 -34.24
C THR A 69 -14.20 10.22 -33.53
N GLU A 70 -14.47 8.99 -33.97
CA GLU A 70 -15.47 8.12 -33.34
C GLU A 70 -14.95 7.39 -32.08
N TYR A 71 -13.66 7.56 -31.74
CA TYR A 71 -13.09 6.94 -30.54
C TYR A 71 -13.82 7.41 -29.29
N LYS A 72 -14.34 6.45 -28.52
CA LYS A 72 -15.15 6.69 -27.31
C LYS A 72 -16.42 7.55 -27.51
N ALA A 73 -16.85 7.81 -28.76
CA ALA A 73 -18.00 8.66 -29.06
C ALA A 73 -19.34 8.06 -28.55
N ASN A 74 -19.38 6.75 -28.32
CA ASN A 74 -20.55 6.05 -27.76
C ASN A 74 -20.58 6.09 -26.22
N ARG A 75 -19.54 6.60 -25.54
CA ARG A 75 -19.54 6.74 -24.08
C ARG A 75 -20.52 7.81 -23.64
N LYS A 76 -21.32 7.50 -22.64
CA LYS A 76 -22.21 8.49 -22.01
C LYS A 76 -21.38 9.53 -21.26
N GLU A 77 -21.93 10.73 -21.16
CA GLU A 77 -21.36 11.75 -20.29
C GLU A 77 -21.26 11.25 -18.84
N MET A 78 -20.25 11.76 -18.13
CA MET A 78 -20.06 11.43 -16.71
C MET A 78 -21.30 11.87 -15.91
N PRO A 79 -21.87 10.99 -15.06
CA PRO A 79 -22.98 11.38 -14.18
C PRO A 79 -22.64 12.61 -13.34
N VAL A 80 -23.59 13.52 -13.16
CA VAL A 80 -23.38 14.78 -12.41
C VAL A 80 -22.91 14.49 -11.00
N GLU A 81 -23.50 13.50 -10.36
CA GLU A 81 -23.16 13.06 -8.99
C GLU A 81 -21.72 12.57 -8.87
N LEU A 82 -21.15 12.03 -9.95
CA LEU A 82 -19.73 11.66 -9.99
C LEU A 82 -18.86 12.88 -10.30
N GLN A 83 -19.30 13.75 -11.21
CA GLN A 83 -18.57 14.98 -11.56
C GLN A 83 -18.33 15.87 -10.34
N GLU A 84 -19.34 16.00 -9.46
CA GLU A 84 -19.25 16.78 -8.22
C GLU A 84 -18.23 16.21 -7.23
N GLN A 85 -18.02 14.90 -7.20
CA GLN A 85 -17.07 14.24 -6.31
C GLN A 85 -15.62 14.38 -6.77
N ILE A 86 -15.34 14.60 -8.06
CA ILE A 86 -13.95 14.65 -8.58
C ILE A 86 -13.09 15.75 -7.93
N PRO A 87 -13.55 17.02 -7.80
CA PRO A 87 -12.76 18.05 -7.11
C PRO A 87 -12.49 17.71 -5.65
N ILE A 88 -13.49 17.17 -4.95
CA ILE A 88 -13.37 16.76 -3.55
C ILE A 88 -12.38 15.60 -3.40
N PHE A 89 -12.45 14.64 -4.32
CA PHE A 89 -11.53 13.51 -4.38
C PHE A 89 -10.06 13.98 -4.53
N TYR A 90 -9.80 14.93 -5.44
CA TYR A 90 -8.46 15.50 -5.59
C TYR A 90 -7.99 16.24 -4.34
N ASP A 91 -8.86 16.99 -3.67
CA ASP A 91 -8.55 17.71 -2.43
C ASP A 91 -8.11 16.71 -1.32
N ILE A 92 -8.81 15.57 -1.20
CA ILE A 92 -8.42 14.52 -0.24
C ILE A 92 -7.06 13.93 -0.61
N LEU A 93 -6.82 13.59 -1.88
CA LEU A 93 -5.54 13.02 -2.30
C LEU A 93 -4.38 13.99 -2.04
N ASP A 94 -4.55 15.26 -2.38
CA ASP A 94 -3.55 16.32 -2.19
C ASP A 94 -3.25 16.54 -0.70
N LYS A 95 -4.27 16.77 0.13
CA LYS A 95 -4.13 16.90 1.59
C LYS A 95 -3.49 15.66 2.23
N SER A 96 -3.74 14.48 1.67
CA SER A 96 -3.19 13.21 2.14
C SER A 96 -1.79 12.93 1.61
N ASN A 97 -1.23 13.81 0.81
CA ASN A 97 0.05 13.62 0.13
C ASN A 97 0.10 12.30 -0.70
N ILE A 98 -1.05 11.92 -1.29
CA ILE A 98 -1.13 10.86 -2.26
C ILE A 98 -0.90 11.45 -3.64
N ASN A 99 0.23 11.13 -4.24
CA ASN A 99 0.57 11.63 -5.55
C ASN A 99 -0.41 11.16 -6.62
N THR A 100 -0.79 12.11 -7.51
CA THR A 100 -1.60 11.84 -8.68
C THR A 100 -0.85 12.24 -9.94
N LEU A 101 -0.80 11.34 -10.92
CA LEU A 101 -0.27 11.65 -12.24
C LEU A 101 -1.37 11.69 -13.28
N LYS A 102 -1.35 12.73 -14.09
CA LYS A 102 -2.20 12.92 -15.25
C LYS A 102 -1.47 13.79 -16.27
N LEU A 103 -1.68 13.55 -17.53
CA LEU A 103 -1.05 14.34 -18.58
C LEU A 103 -2.03 14.65 -19.71
N ASP A 104 -2.12 15.92 -20.07
CA ASP A 104 -2.98 16.36 -21.17
C ASP A 104 -2.54 15.75 -22.53
N GLY A 105 -3.50 15.23 -23.26
CA GLY A 105 -3.28 14.60 -24.56
C GLY A 105 -2.99 13.10 -24.51
N PHE A 106 -2.89 12.53 -23.31
CA PHE A 106 -2.71 11.09 -23.06
C PHE A 106 -3.79 10.57 -22.12
N GLU A 107 -3.98 9.27 -22.11
CA GLU A 107 -4.88 8.59 -21.16
C GLU A 107 -4.11 8.09 -19.94
N ALA A 108 -4.84 7.78 -18.86
CA ALA A 108 -4.25 7.20 -17.65
C ALA A 108 -3.46 5.92 -17.96
N ASP A 109 -3.93 5.13 -18.93
CA ASP A 109 -3.27 3.90 -19.38
C ASP A 109 -1.88 4.14 -19.97
N ASP A 110 -1.71 5.24 -20.74
CA ASP A 110 -0.41 5.63 -21.31
C ASP A 110 0.55 6.08 -20.21
N VAL A 111 0.04 6.78 -19.20
CA VAL A 111 0.81 7.17 -18.01
C VAL A 111 1.24 5.93 -17.25
N LEU A 112 0.33 4.97 -17.00
CA LEU A 112 0.62 3.69 -16.36
C LEU A 112 1.69 2.90 -17.12
N GLY A 113 1.54 2.75 -18.44
CA GLY A 113 2.49 2.05 -19.30
C GLY A 113 3.89 2.68 -19.26
N SER A 114 3.95 4.01 -19.24
CA SER A 114 5.22 4.75 -19.17
C SER A 114 5.91 4.58 -17.79
N ILE A 115 5.15 4.56 -16.70
CA ILE A 115 5.70 4.29 -15.36
C ILE A 115 6.26 2.88 -15.29
N VAL A 116 5.48 1.88 -15.73
CA VAL A 116 5.88 0.47 -15.75
C VAL A 116 7.16 0.28 -16.55
N THR A 117 7.25 0.89 -17.71
CA THR A 117 8.43 0.80 -18.57
C THR A 117 9.67 1.45 -17.95
N ARG A 118 9.53 2.61 -17.30
CA ARG A 118 10.65 3.27 -16.60
C ARG A 118 11.17 2.50 -15.41
N ASN A 119 10.32 1.74 -14.76
CA ASN A 119 10.68 0.96 -13.58
C ASN A 119 11.11 -0.48 -13.90
N GLN A 120 11.15 -0.90 -15.18
CA GLN A 120 11.40 -2.29 -15.57
C GLN A 120 12.75 -2.85 -15.12
N ASP A 121 13.76 -1.99 -14.95
CA ASP A 121 15.11 -2.35 -14.52
C ASP A 121 15.29 -2.31 -12.99
N LEU A 122 14.25 -1.89 -12.25
CA LEU A 122 14.24 -1.92 -10.81
C LEU A 122 13.83 -3.32 -10.32
N ASP A 123 14.39 -3.76 -9.20
CA ASP A 123 13.94 -4.97 -8.49
C ASP A 123 12.63 -4.68 -7.75
N LEU A 124 11.54 -4.54 -8.51
CA LEU A 124 10.26 -4.04 -8.03
C LEU A 124 9.09 -4.78 -8.70
N GLU A 125 8.19 -5.32 -7.89
CA GLU A 125 6.90 -5.81 -8.37
C GLU A 125 5.95 -4.63 -8.57
N GLN A 126 5.29 -4.57 -9.72
CA GLN A 126 4.38 -3.50 -10.13
C GLN A 126 2.96 -4.05 -10.30
N TYR A 127 2.03 -3.53 -9.52
CA TYR A 127 0.62 -3.94 -9.55
C TYR A 127 -0.23 -2.80 -10.09
N ILE A 128 -0.78 -2.95 -11.30
CA ILE A 128 -1.74 -2.01 -11.88
C ILE A 128 -3.14 -2.38 -11.38
N VAL A 129 -3.75 -1.48 -10.62
CA VAL A 129 -5.08 -1.68 -10.03
C VAL A 129 -6.14 -1.21 -11.02
N SER A 130 -6.60 -2.10 -11.85
CA SER A 130 -7.67 -1.88 -12.83
C SER A 130 -8.38 -3.18 -13.19
N ALA A 131 -9.54 -3.08 -13.83
CA ALA A 131 -10.24 -4.20 -14.46
C ALA A 131 -10.17 -4.15 -16.00
N ASP A 132 -9.48 -3.15 -16.55
CA ASP A 132 -9.40 -2.95 -17.99
C ASP A 132 -8.55 -4.05 -18.64
N LYS A 133 -9.07 -4.57 -19.76
CA LYS A 133 -8.42 -5.63 -20.54
C LYS A 133 -7.24 -5.10 -21.35
N ASP A 134 -7.27 -3.81 -21.69
CA ASP A 134 -6.25 -3.20 -22.54
C ASP A 134 -4.91 -3.14 -21.82
N LEU A 135 -4.94 -2.98 -20.48
CA LEU A 135 -3.75 -3.02 -19.63
C LEU A 135 -3.06 -4.40 -19.54
N MET A 136 -3.73 -5.48 -20.01
CA MET A 136 -3.11 -6.82 -20.03
C MET A 136 -1.88 -6.90 -20.94
N GLN A 137 -1.73 -5.97 -21.90
CA GLN A 137 -0.54 -5.86 -22.74
C GLN A 137 0.73 -5.46 -21.96
N LEU A 138 0.57 -4.88 -20.75
CA LEU A 138 1.65 -4.45 -19.88
C LEU A 138 2.15 -5.56 -18.94
N VAL A 139 1.42 -6.67 -18.85
CA VAL A 139 1.76 -7.77 -17.94
C VAL A 139 3.05 -8.46 -18.40
N ASN A 140 3.96 -8.62 -17.46
CA ASN A 140 5.24 -9.32 -17.65
C ASN A 140 5.69 -9.97 -16.33
N LYS A 141 6.93 -10.45 -16.26
CA LYS A 141 7.48 -11.13 -15.07
C LYS A 141 7.40 -10.32 -13.76
N ASN A 142 7.42 -8.98 -13.82
CA ASN A 142 7.42 -8.08 -12.67
C ASN A 142 6.20 -7.14 -12.64
N THR A 143 5.33 -7.18 -13.66
CA THR A 143 4.15 -6.34 -13.77
C THR A 143 2.88 -7.18 -13.84
N PHE A 144 1.92 -6.88 -12.99
CA PHE A 144 0.69 -7.63 -12.80
C PHE A 144 -0.53 -6.70 -12.85
N ILE A 145 -1.67 -7.21 -13.34
CA ILE A 145 -2.94 -6.48 -13.17
C ILE A 145 -3.64 -7.00 -11.92
N TYR A 146 -3.87 -6.09 -11.00
CA TYR A 146 -4.61 -6.33 -9.77
C TYR A 146 -6.06 -5.91 -9.96
N SER A 147 -6.95 -6.86 -10.15
CA SER A 147 -8.39 -6.61 -10.21
C SER A 147 -8.96 -6.74 -8.80
N PRO A 148 -9.37 -5.62 -8.17
CA PRO A 148 -9.90 -5.67 -6.82
C PRO A 148 -11.17 -6.52 -6.76
N GLY A 149 -11.26 -7.40 -5.77
CA GLY A 149 -12.45 -8.16 -5.50
C GLY A 149 -13.63 -7.29 -5.04
N ASN A 150 -14.78 -7.88 -4.91
CA ASN A 150 -15.96 -7.32 -4.26
C ASN A 150 -16.55 -8.35 -3.30
N ASN A 151 -17.73 -8.07 -2.73
CA ASN A 151 -18.39 -8.99 -1.80
C ASN A 151 -18.76 -10.35 -2.40
N PHE A 152 -18.80 -10.45 -3.75
CA PHE A 152 -19.23 -11.66 -4.46
C PHE A 152 -18.08 -12.35 -5.21
N GLN A 153 -16.99 -11.63 -5.48
CA GLN A 153 -15.86 -12.15 -6.22
C GLN A 153 -14.56 -11.80 -5.50
N PRO A 154 -13.66 -12.78 -5.28
CA PRO A 154 -12.34 -12.53 -4.72
C PRO A 154 -11.51 -11.64 -5.65
N LYS A 155 -10.49 -11.00 -5.09
CA LYS A 155 -9.47 -10.32 -5.89
C LYS A 155 -8.81 -11.29 -6.88
N LYS A 156 -8.40 -10.76 -8.02
CA LYS A 156 -7.66 -11.52 -9.05
C LYS A 156 -6.38 -10.78 -9.39
N ILE A 157 -5.28 -11.49 -9.42
CA ILE A 157 -4.01 -10.99 -9.92
C ILE A 157 -3.75 -11.72 -11.24
N TYR A 158 -3.63 -10.95 -12.32
CA TYR A 158 -3.31 -11.51 -13.64
C TYR A 158 -1.80 -11.50 -13.83
N THR A 159 -1.25 -12.68 -13.95
CA THR A 159 0.10 -13.00 -14.39
C THR A 159 0.07 -13.34 -15.88
N GLU A 160 1.23 -13.49 -16.53
CA GLU A 160 1.31 -13.90 -17.93
C GLU A 160 0.52 -15.19 -18.19
N GLU A 161 0.65 -16.19 -17.30
CA GLU A 161 -0.10 -17.45 -17.36
C GLU A 161 -1.62 -17.23 -17.33
N LYS A 162 -2.11 -16.42 -16.38
CA LYS A 162 -3.54 -16.13 -16.24
C LYS A 162 -4.11 -15.28 -17.38
N VAL A 163 -3.28 -14.44 -18.00
CA VAL A 163 -3.67 -13.74 -19.23
C VAL A 163 -3.86 -14.75 -20.34
N PHE A 164 -2.89 -15.65 -20.54
CA PHE A 164 -3.00 -16.71 -21.54
C PHE A 164 -4.23 -17.60 -21.30
N ASP A 165 -4.46 -18.06 -20.06
CA ASP A 165 -5.61 -18.90 -19.72
C ASP A 165 -6.96 -18.24 -20.05
N LYS A 166 -7.05 -16.92 -19.88
CA LYS A 166 -8.30 -16.19 -20.06
C LYS A 166 -8.54 -15.78 -21.51
N TRP A 167 -7.52 -15.32 -22.22
CA TRP A 167 -7.67 -14.79 -23.58
C TRP A 167 -7.15 -15.71 -24.68
N GLY A 168 -6.38 -16.74 -24.33
CA GLY A 168 -5.79 -17.69 -25.28
C GLY A 168 -4.62 -17.14 -26.09
N VAL A 169 -4.09 -15.98 -25.69
CA VAL A 169 -2.91 -15.35 -26.26
C VAL A 169 -1.98 -14.85 -25.17
N ASN A 170 -0.69 -14.78 -25.46
CA ASN A 170 0.32 -14.20 -24.56
C ASN A 170 0.14 -12.68 -24.44
N CYS A 171 0.64 -12.08 -23.37
CA CYS A 171 0.53 -10.64 -23.10
C CYS A 171 1.04 -9.78 -24.26
N ASN A 172 2.15 -10.17 -24.89
CA ASN A 172 2.72 -9.49 -26.06
C ASN A 172 1.86 -9.60 -27.34
N ARG A 173 0.78 -10.40 -27.34
CA ARG A 173 -0.19 -10.53 -28.42
C ARG A 173 -1.54 -9.91 -28.09
N MET A 174 -1.70 -9.33 -26.91
CA MET A 174 -2.96 -8.68 -26.52
C MET A 174 -3.32 -7.51 -27.45
N ILE A 175 -2.34 -6.74 -27.92
CA ILE A 175 -2.54 -5.66 -28.89
C ILE A 175 -3.11 -6.24 -30.19
N ASP A 176 -2.50 -7.28 -30.75
CA ASP A 176 -2.97 -7.93 -31.97
C ASP A 176 -4.35 -8.58 -31.80
N TYR A 177 -4.59 -9.17 -30.64
CA TYR A 177 -5.89 -9.74 -30.30
C TYR A 177 -6.99 -8.67 -30.30
N LEU A 178 -6.75 -7.55 -29.61
CA LEU A 178 -7.70 -6.44 -29.53
C LEU A 178 -7.88 -5.76 -30.91
N ALA A 179 -6.83 -5.67 -31.69
CA ALA A 179 -6.89 -5.16 -33.06
C ALA A 179 -7.82 -5.96 -33.96
N LEU A 180 -7.87 -7.28 -33.77
CA LEU A 180 -8.77 -8.15 -34.55
C LEU A 180 -10.20 -8.15 -34.00
N VAL A 181 -10.36 -8.23 -32.67
CA VAL A 181 -11.68 -8.34 -32.03
C VAL A 181 -12.37 -6.98 -31.92
N GLY A 182 -11.61 -5.89 -31.81
CA GLY A 182 -12.12 -4.57 -31.52
C GLY A 182 -12.54 -4.39 -30.06
N ASP A 183 -13.03 -3.20 -29.76
CA ASP A 183 -13.64 -2.86 -28.47
C ASP A 183 -14.88 -1.98 -28.64
N SER A 184 -16.04 -2.57 -28.36
CA SER A 184 -17.31 -1.84 -28.44
C SER A 184 -17.46 -0.76 -27.37
N SER A 185 -16.78 -0.88 -26.21
CA SER A 185 -16.83 0.14 -25.16
C SER A 185 -16.10 1.42 -25.55
N ASP A 186 -15.05 1.29 -26.35
CA ASP A 186 -14.23 2.41 -26.85
C ASP A 186 -14.48 2.74 -28.31
N ASN A 187 -15.48 2.09 -28.89
CA ASN A 187 -15.85 2.24 -30.29
C ASN A 187 -14.70 1.91 -31.27
N ILE A 188 -13.90 0.89 -30.91
CA ILE A 188 -12.78 0.42 -31.73
C ILE A 188 -13.30 -0.69 -32.66
N PRO A 189 -13.18 -0.53 -34.02
CA PRO A 189 -13.94 -1.35 -34.95
C PRO A 189 -13.52 -2.81 -35.02
N GLY A 190 -12.23 -3.12 -34.90
CA GLY A 190 -11.71 -4.45 -35.14
C GLY A 190 -11.94 -4.93 -36.59
N VAL A 191 -11.99 -6.26 -36.76
CA VAL A 191 -12.35 -6.91 -38.03
C VAL A 191 -13.78 -7.44 -37.92
N ALA A 192 -14.72 -6.88 -38.70
CA ALA A 192 -16.08 -7.27 -38.65
C ALA A 192 -16.32 -8.77 -38.89
N GLY A 193 -16.94 -9.45 -37.90
CA GLY A 193 -17.18 -10.89 -37.95
C GLY A 193 -15.97 -11.78 -37.54
N VAL A 194 -14.90 -11.16 -36.98
CA VAL A 194 -13.83 -11.89 -36.31
C VAL A 194 -14.02 -11.75 -34.80
N GLY A 195 -14.47 -12.82 -34.16
CA GLY A 195 -14.60 -12.85 -32.70
C GLY A 195 -13.39 -13.50 -32.01
N PRO A 196 -13.42 -13.56 -30.67
CA PRO A 196 -12.31 -14.06 -29.84
C PRO A 196 -11.70 -15.38 -30.30
N LYS A 197 -12.50 -16.39 -30.57
CA LYS A 197 -12.02 -17.72 -31.00
C LYS A 197 -11.29 -17.69 -32.35
N THR A 198 -11.76 -16.83 -33.25
CA THR A 198 -11.14 -16.69 -34.58
C THR A 198 -9.83 -15.90 -34.47
N ALA A 199 -9.81 -14.82 -33.68
CA ALA A 199 -8.61 -14.04 -33.45
C ALA A 199 -7.48 -14.89 -32.83
N VAL A 200 -7.80 -15.69 -31.80
CA VAL A 200 -6.83 -16.62 -31.18
C VAL A 200 -6.26 -17.60 -32.21
N LYS A 201 -7.12 -18.19 -33.05
CA LYS A 201 -6.64 -19.13 -34.12
C LYS A 201 -5.71 -18.45 -35.12
N LEU A 202 -6.05 -17.24 -35.53
CA LEU A 202 -5.24 -16.46 -36.46
C LEU A 202 -3.88 -16.12 -35.84
N LEU A 203 -3.86 -15.64 -34.60
CA LEU A 203 -2.63 -15.26 -33.91
C LEU A 203 -1.73 -16.47 -33.60
N ASN A 204 -2.32 -17.61 -33.25
CA ASN A 204 -1.55 -18.85 -33.08
C ASN A 204 -0.91 -19.37 -34.37
N GLN A 205 -1.45 -19.00 -35.54
CA GLN A 205 -0.94 -19.42 -36.83
C GLN A 205 0.02 -18.38 -37.45
N PHE A 206 -0.25 -17.10 -37.31
CA PHE A 206 0.43 -16.03 -38.01
C PHE A 206 1.17 -15.06 -37.09
N ASP A 207 0.96 -15.16 -35.79
CA ASP A 207 1.67 -14.42 -34.74
C ASP A 207 1.20 -12.95 -34.57
N THR A 208 1.18 -12.15 -35.65
CA THR A 208 0.77 -10.73 -35.63
C THR A 208 -0.25 -10.39 -36.69
N VAL A 209 -0.93 -9.25 -36.55
CA VAL A 209 -1.88 -8.73 -37.55
C VAL A 209 -1.18 -8.51 -38.89
N GLU A 210 0.03 -7.96 -38.89
CA GLU A 210 0.81 -7.73 -40.11
C GLU A 210 1.14 -9.04 -40.84
N ASN A 211 1.50 -10.07 -40.09
CA ASN A 211 1.78 -11.38 -40.65
C ASN A 211 0.52 -12.05 -41.25
N ILE A 212 -0.64 -11.83 -40.63
CA ILE A 212 -1.93 -12.31 -41.19
C ILE A 212 -2.13 -11.73 -42.58
N TYR A 213 -1.93 -10.43 -42.75
CA TYR A 213 -2.10 -9.76 -44.05
C TYR A 213 -1.00 -10.12 -45.05
N THR A 214 0.23 -10.29 -44.61
CA THR A 214 1.32 -10.73 -45.45
C THR A 214 1.08 -12.15 -45.98
N ALA A 215 0.50 -13.02 -45.17
CA ALA A 215 0.21 -14.41 -45.50
C ALA A 215 -1.27 -14.67 -45.81
N ILE A 216 -2.00 -13.64 -46.26
CA ILE A 216 -3.47 -13.69 -46.42
C ILE A 216 -3.92 -14.83 -47.36
N ASP A 217 -3.09 -15.18 -48.36
CA ASP A 217 -3.34 -16.28 -49.32
C ASP A 217 -3.26 -17.68 -48.67
N CYS A 218 -2.64 -17.81 -47.50
CA CYS A 218 -2.57 -19.05 -46.74
C CYS A 218 -3.89 -19.34 -45.98
N ILE A 219 -4.83 -18.39 -45.93
CA ILE A 219 -6.11 -18.57 -45.28
C ILE A 219 -7.07 -19.34 -46.21
N LYS A 220 -7.37 -20.59 -45.82
CA LYS A 220 -8.18 -21.51 -46.63
C LYS A 220 -9.69 -21.18 -46.65
N ASN A 221 -10.18 -20.43 -45.67
CA ASN A 221 -11.58 -20.06 -45.56
C ASN A 221 -11.81 -18.76 -46.29
N ASP A 222 -12.42 -18.84 -47.47
CA ASP A 222 -12.64 -17.68 -48.35
C ASP A 222 -13.45 -16.57 -47.67
N ASN A 223 -14.52 -16.91 -46.93
CA ASN A 223 -15.33 -15.92 -46.20
C ASN A 223 -14.50 -15.20 -45.13
N LEU A 224 -13.63 -15.90 -44.40
CA LEU A 224 -12.75 -15.27 -43.44
C LEU A 224 -11.69 -14.40 -44.12
N LYS A 225 -11.13 -14.87 -45.23
CA LYS A 225 -10.16 -14.13 -46.05
C LYS A 225 -10.77 -12.83 -46.58
N GLU A 226 -11.99 -12.88 -47.15
CA GLU A 226 -12.70 -11.68 -47.60
C GLU A 226 -12.97 -10.68 -46.49
N LYS A 227 -13.41 -11.15 -45.30
CA LYS A 227 -13.58 -10.30 -44.11
C LYS A 227 -12.29 -9.61 -43.69
N LEU A 228 -11.20 -10.33 -43.65
CA LEU A 228 -9.88 -9.75 -43.32
C LEU A 228 -9.50 -8.69 -44.34
N ILE A 229 -9.54 -8.98 -45.63
CA ILE A 229 -9.17 -8.05 -46.70
C ILE A 229 -10.02 -6.78 -46.64
N SER A 230 -11.35 -6.93 -46.53
CA SER A 230 -12.30 -5.79 -46.50
C SER A 230 -12.20 -4.93 -45.23
N ASN A 231 -11.59 -5.42 -44.17
CA ASN A 231 -11.40 -4.71 -42.91
C ASN A 231 -9.92 -4.48 -42.53
N GLN A 232 -9.01 -4.56 -43.48
CA GLN A 232 -7.58 -4.38 -43.23
C GLN A 232 -7.26 -3.04 -42.55
N ASP A 233 -7.82 -1.95 -43.08
CA ASP A 233 -7.60 -0.61 -42.54
C ASP A 233 -8.17 -0.49 -41.11
N ASN A 234 -9.32 -1.12 -40.85
CA ASN A 234 -9.91 -1.15 -39.51
C ASN A 234 -9.05 -1.93 -38.51
N ALA A 235 -8.45 -3.05 -38.92
CA ALA A 235 -7.56 -3.82 -38.07
C ALA A 235 -6.31 -3.04 -37.69
N LEU A 236 -5.68 -2.38 -38.68
CA LEU A 236 -4.49 -1.56 -38.46
C LEU A 236 -4.81 -0.32 -37.60
N LEU A 237 -5.91 0.36 -37.88
CA LEU A 237 -6.42 1.46 -37.05
C LEU A 237 -6.68 0.99 -35.63
N SER A 238 -7.38 -0.14 -35.46
CA SER A 238 -7.65 -0.71 -34.13
C SER A 238 -6.37 -1.03 -33.39
N LYS A 239 -5.36 -1.60 -34.05
CA LYS A 239 -4.05 -1.86 -33.46
C LYS A 239 -3.39 -0.58 -32.94
N GLU A 240 -3.44 0.50 -33.73
CA GLU A 240 -2.92 1.81 -33.31
C GLU A 240 -3.68 2.35 -32.07
N LEU A 241 -5.01 2.25 -32.06
CA LEU A 241 -5.85 2.80 -30.99
C LEU A 241 -5.70 2.03 -29.67
N VAL A 242 -5.54 0.68 -29.69
CA VAL A 242 -5.40 -0.14 -28.48
C VAL A 242 -3.98 -0.17 -27.94
N THR A 243 -3.00 0.29 -28.71
CA THR A 243 -1.60 0.31 -28.26
C THR A 243 -1.41 1.41 -27.22
N ILE A 244 -0.92 1.01 -26.05
CA ILE A 244 -0.56 1.94 -24.98
C ILE A 244 0.78 2.59 -25.32
N ASP A 245 0.85 3.92 -25.20
CA ASP A 245 2.11 4.67 -25.35
C ASP A 245 2.93 4.58 -24.08
N ASN A 246 4.00 3.82 -24.14
CA ASN A 246 4.90 3.56 -23.01
C ASN A 246 6.01 4.62 -22.84
N ASN A 247 5.96 5.71 -23.62
CA ASN A 247 7.00 6.75 -23.63
C ASN A 247 6.45 8.17 -23.44
N VAL A 248 5.40 8.29 -22.63
CA VAL A 248 4.79 9.59 -22.31
C VAL A 248 5.76 10.45 -21.47
N PRO A 249 5.87 11.77 -21.74
CA PRO A 249 6.80 12.67 -21.03
C PRO A 249 6.26 13.05 -19.63
N ILE A 250 6.20 12.05 -18.74
CA ILE A 250 5.81 12.24 -17.34
C ILE A 250 7.00 12.66 -16.48
N ASP A 251 6.76 13.52 -15.50
CA ASP A 251 7.70 13.78 -14.42
C ASP A 251 7.35 12.83 -13.25
N PHE A 252 8.20 11.83 -13.04
CA PHE A 252 7.96 10.77 -12.08
C PHE A 252 9.25 10.29 -11.44
N SER A 253 9.26 10.25 -10.12
CA SER A 253 10.28 9.59 -9.30
C SER A 253 9.62 8.60 -8.35
N ILE A 254 10.20 7.40 -8.23
CA ILE A 254 9.69 6.36 -7.31
C ILE A 254 9.72 6.83 -5.85
N ASN A 255 10.68 7.68 -5.48
CA ASN A 255 10.81 8.19 -4.11
C ASN A 255 9.66 9.14 -3.72
N ASP A 256 9.04 9.81 -4.71
CA ASP A 256 7.96 10.77 -4.45
C ASP A 256 6.64 10.07 -4.13
N VAL A 257 6.54 8.76 -4.40
CA VAL A 257 5.33 7.96 -4.21
C VAL A 257 5.49 6.90 -3.11
N ALA A 258 6.48 7.08 -2.23
CA ALA A 258 6.69 6.18 -1.10
C ALA A 258 5.47 6.19 -0.15
N PHE A 259 5.07 5.01 0.30
CA PHE A 259 3.86 4.84 1.12
C PHE A 259 3.92 5.58 2.46
N ASP A 260 5.10 5.72 3.03
CA ASP A 260 5.34 6.41 4.30
C ASP A 260 5.15 7.94 4.21
N LEU A 261 5.11 8.50 3.00
CA LEU A 261 4.80 9.91 2.76
C LEU A 261 3.31 10.23 2.92
N ILE A 262 2.42 9.22 2.92
CA ILE A 262 0.98 9.41 3.03
C ILE A 262 0.63 10.03 4.40
N ASN A 263 -0.07 11.14 4.36
CA ASN A 263 -0.56 11.84 5.54
C ASN A 263 -1.96 11.36 5.96
N PHE A 264 -1.99 10.30 6.75
CA PHE A 264 -3.25 9.71 7.23
C PHE A 264 -4.03 10.64 8.18
N ASN A 265 -3.37 11.59 8.89
CA ASN A 265 -4.07 12.56 9.73
C ASN A 265 -4.91 13.53 8.91
N ASP A 266 -4.36 14.07 7.83
CA ASP A 266 -5.09 15.01 6.98
C ASP A 266 -6.11 14.28 6.09
N MET A 267 -5.83 13.04 5.67
CA MET A 267 -6.81 12.15 5.06
C MET A 267 -8.05 11.97 5.96
N ARG A 268 -7.84 11.71 7.25
CA ARG A 268 -8.91 11.56 8.24
C ARG A 268 -9.75 12.82 8.36
N LYS A 269 -9.12 14.01 8.37
CA LYS A 269 -9.84 15.29 8.40
C LYS A 269 -10.74 15.44 7.18
N GLY A 270 -10.21 15.17 5.98
CA GLY A 270 -10.99 15.22 4.75
C GLY A 270 -12.21 14.29 4.76
N PHE A 271 -12.07 13.07 5.30
CA PHE A 271 -13.22 12.17 5.46
C PHE A 271 -14.23 12.66 6.48
N ASN A 272 -13.80 13.26 7.59
CA ASN A 272 -14.70 13.82 8.59
C ASN A 272 -15.52 15.00 8.02
N GLU A 273 -14.92 15.83 7.16
CA GLU A 273 -15.62 16.91 6.44
C GLU A 273 -16.72 16.36 5.50
N LEU A 274 -16.57 15.12 5.04
CA LEU A 274 -17.55 14.40 4.20
C LEU A 274 -18.45 13.44 4.99
N GLU A 275 -18.40 13.47 6.31
CA GLU A 275 -19.16 12.57 7.20
C GLU A 275 -18.86 11.08 6.95
N ILE A 276 -17.68 10.75 6.39
CA ILE A 276 -17.23 9.38 6.14
C ILE A 276 -16.44 8.86 7.34
N TYR A 277 -17.12 8.50 8.42
CA TYR A 277 -16.48 8.00 9.64
C TYR A 277 -16.10 6.51 9.59
N PHE A 278 -16.55 5.80 8.56
CA PHE A 278 -16.29 4.36 8.38
C PHE A 278 -14.81 4.00 8.42
N PHE A 279 -13.95 4.86 7.86
CA PHE A 279 -12.51 4.61 7.80
C PHE A 279 -11.74 5.01 9.05
N ASP A 280 -12.36 5.62 10.03
CA ASP A 280 -11.69 6.18 11.22
C ASP A 280 -10.85 5.13 11.96
N THR A 281 -11.40 3.94 12.18
CA THR A 281 -10.69 2.85 12.86
C THR A 281 -9.50 2.33 12.04
N VAL A 282 -9.64 2.24 10.71
CA VAL A 282 -8.56 1.77 9.84
C VAL A 282 -7.44 2.80 9.77
N ILE A 283 -7.79 4.07 9.61
CA ILE A 283 -6.83 5.19 9.52
C ILE A 283 -6.06 5.34 10.83
N LYS A 284 -6.74 5.21 11.98
CA LYS A 284 -6.07 5.24 13.30
C LYS A 284 -4.94 4.23 13.39
N LYS A 285 -5.05 3.05 12.80
CA LYS A 285 -3.94 2.09 12.74
C LYS A 285 -2.73 2.64 12.01
N TYR A 286 -2.89 3.30 10.87
CA TYR A 286 -1.78 3.90 10.13
C TYR A 286 -1.19 5.13 10.81
N ILE A 287 -1.96 5.82 11.65
CA ILE A 287 -1.48 6.96 12.45
C ILE A 287 -0.70 6.47 13.68
N TYR A 288 -1.24 5.50 14.41
CA TYR A 288 -0.76 5.09 15.73
C TYR A 288 0.01 3.77 15.70
N ASP A 289 -0.39 2.84 14.81
CA ASP A 289 0.30 1.56 14.60
C ASP A 289 1.27 1.65 13.41
N LYS A 290 1.86 2.82 13.12
CA LYS A 290 3.00 2.82 12.17
C LYS A 290 3.89 1.68 12.64
N PRO A 291 4.12 0.62 11.84
CA PRO A 291 5.20 -0.29 12.16
C PRO A 291 6.40 0.64 12.32
N ILE A 292 6.95 0.69 13.52
CA ILE A 292 8.30 1.20 13.67
C ILE A 292 9.03 0.47 12.56
N GLU A 293 9.44 1.21 11.52
CA GLU A 293 10.20 0.60 10.43
C GLU A 293 11.15 -0.38 11.07
N ASN A 294 11.00 -1.66 10.76
CA ASN A 294 12.04 -2.62 10.98
C ASN A 294 13.16 -2.36 9.95
N LYS A 295 13.71 -1.15 9.92
CA LYS A 295 15.14 -1.01 9.70
C LYS A 295 15.68 -2.05 10.63
N LYS A 296 16.49 -2.99 10.13
CA LYS A 296 17.22 -3.93 11.00
C LYS A 296 18.06 -3.07 11.96
N ILE A 297 17.36 -2.52 12.97
CA ILE A 297 17.95 -1.70 14.03
C ILE A 297 18.84 -2.71 14.73
N LYS A 298 20.12 -2.51 14.60
CA LYS A 298 21.10 -3.35 15.28
C LYS A 298 20.80 -3.24 16.76
N LYS A 299 20.05 -4.21 17.27
CA LYS A 299 19.70 -4.29 18.70
C LYS A 299 20.98 -4.61 19.45
N ASP A 300 21.34 -3.77 20.37
CA ASP A 300 22.50 -3.93 21.27
C ASP A 300 21.97 -4.35 22.64
N TYR A 301 21.69 -5.65 22.78
CA TYR A 301 21.19 -6.24 24.03
C TYR A 301 22.33 -6.94 24.76
N ASN A 302 22.59 -6.51 25.97
CA ASN A 302 23.74 -6.90 26.78
C ASN A 302 23.30 -7.64 28.05
N LEU A 303 23.83 -8.82 28.26
CA LEU A 303 23.64 -9.58 29.49
C LEU A 303 24.74 -9.22 30.47
N ILE A 304 24.36 -8.77 31.68
CA ILE A 304 25.26 -8.43 32.76
C ILE A 304 25.29 -9.59 33.76
N HIS A 305 26.34 -10.36 33.75
CA HIS A 305 26.45 -11.60 34.53
C HIS A 305 27.66 -11.64 35.48
N ASN A 306 28.43 -10.56 35.59
CA ASN A 306 29.54 -10.47 36.51
C ASN A 306 29.69 -9.08 37.17
N LYS A 307 30.39 -9.01 38.27
CA LYS A 307 30.57 -7.77 39.07
C LYS A 307 31.25 -6.65 38.29
N LYS A 308 32.21 -6.96 37.43
CA LYS A 308 32.92 -5.95 36.63
C LYS A 308 32.00 -5.24 35.69
N ASP A 309 31.18 -6.00 34.94
CA ASP A 309 30.23 -5.44 33.97
C ASP A 309 29.13 -4.64 34.67
N LEU A 310 28.70 -5.08 35.88
CA LEU A 310 27.71 -4.34 36.67
C LEU A 310 28.25 -2.96 37.10
N ILE A 311 29.52 -2.88 37.55
CA ILE A 311 30.16 -1.62 37.91
C ILE A 311 30.31 -0.73 36.69
N THR A 312 30.82 -1.27 35.58
CA THR A 312 30.94 -0.53 34.32
C THR A 312 29.59 0.03 33.85
N LEU A 313 28.50 -0.74 33.97
CA LEU A 313 27.16 -0.28 33.64
C LEU A 313 26.71 0.86 34.57
N SER A 314 27.02 0.78 35.87
CA SER A 314 26.69 1.82 36.84
C SER A 314 27.44 3.13 36.59
N GLU A 315 28.67 3.07 36.09
CA GLU A 315 29.42 4.23 35.66
C GLU A 315 28.87 4.82 34.36
N LYS A 316 28.51 3.95 33.39
CA LYS A 316 27.95 4.36 32.11
C LYS A 316 26.63 5.11 32.25
N ILE A 317 25.72 4.63 33.10
CA ILE A 317 24.42 5.25 33.30
C ILE A 317 24.50 6.68 33.87
N GLN A 318 25.58 7.01 34.56
CA GLN A 318 25.78 8.35 35.14
C GLN A 318 25.90 9.46 34.11
N ASN A 319 26.20 9.12 32.87
CA ASN A 319 26.28 10.05 31.74
C ASN A 319 24.88 10.37 31.15
N TYR A 320 23.82 9.74 31.63
CA TYR A 320 22.48 9.90 31.12
C TYR A 320 21.56 10.53 32.16
N LYS A 321 20.66 11.38 31.70
CA LYS A 321 19.65 12.04 32.52
C LYS A 321 18.40 11.18 32.73
N TYR A 322 18.11 10.36 31.76
CA TYR A 322 16.91 9.51 31.69
C TYR A 322 17.30 8.06 31.49
N PHE A 323 16.61 7.14 32.16
CA PHE A 323 16.68 5.72 31.83
C PHE A 323 15.38 5.02 32.17
N SER A 324 15.10 3.94 31.48
CA SER A 324 13.98 3.05 31.80
C SER A 324 14.44 1.90 32.65
N ILE A 325 13.56 1.46 33.55
CA ILE A 325 13.72 0.26 34.39
C ILE A 325 12.47 -0.60 34.28
N ASP A 326 12.66 -1.90 34.32
CA ASP A 326 11.60 -2.90 34.40
C ASP A 326 12.11 -4.11 35.20
N LEU A 327 11.24 -4.68 36.06
CA LEU A 327 11.57 -5.81 36.94
C LEU A 327 10.92 -7.09 36.44
N GLU A 328 11.72 -8.12 36.24
CA GLU A 328 11.23 -9.49 36.14
C GLU A 328 11.06 -10.11 37.52
N THR A 329 9.90 -10.71 37.75
CA THR A 329 9.49 -11.13 39.09
C THR A 329 8.80 -12.49 39.14
N THR A 330 8.76 -13.11 40.32
CA THR A 330 8.17 -14.44 40.54
C THR A 330 6.64 -14.43 40.71
N SER A 331 6.00 -13.26 40.85
CA SER A 331 4.56 -13.15 41.13
C SER A 331 4.02 -11.80 40.69
N ILE A 332 2.78 -11.73 40.23
CA ILE A 332 2.03 -10.49 39.97
C ILE A 332 1.64 -9.71 41.25
N ASN A 333 1.72 -10.37 42.42
CA ASN A 333 1.45 -9.70 43.69
C ASN A 333 2.74 -9.06 44.22
N PRO A 334 2.86 -7.72 44.22
CA PRO A 334 4.09 -7.04 44.63
C PRO A 334 4.48 -7.28 46.08
N ASN A 335 3.56 -7.71 46.97
CA ASN A 335 3.85 -7.97 48.38
C ASN A 335 4.65 -9.25 48.60
N ILE A 336 4.58 -10.22 47.69
CA ILE A 336 5.26 -11.53 47.81
C ILE A 336 6.27 -11.79 46.68
N ALA A 337 6.21 -11.00 45.62
CA ALA A 337 7.09 -11.14 44.43
C ALA A 337 8.58 -11.02 44.85
N LYS A 338 9.41 -11.90 44.29
CA LYS A 338 10.88 -11.79 44.38
C LYS A 338 11.41 -11.30 43.06
N ILE A 339 12.44 -10.49 43.04
CA ILE A 339 13.08 -10.02 41.81
C ILE A 339 13.88 -11.17 41.20
N VAL A 340 13.61 -11.47 39.95
CA VAL A 340 14.33 -12.48 39.14
C VAL A 340 15.43 -11.81 38.30
N GLY A 341 15.15 -10.62 37.80
CA GLY A 341 16.09 -9.82 37.02
C GLY A 341 15.65 -8.37 36.88
N VAL A 342 16.52 -7.53 36.37
CA VAL A 342 16.25 -6.12 36.06
C VAL A 342 16.68 -5.82 34.65
N SER A 343 15.81 -5.16 33.90
CA SER A 343 16.12 -4.58 32.61
C SER A 343 16.37 -3.08 32.76
N LEU A 344 17.40 -2.57 32.11
CA LEU A 344 17.73 -1.15 32.04
C LEU A 344 17.96 -0.71 30.59
N SER A 345 17.49 0.48 30.24
CA SER A 345 17.80 1.13 28.95
C SER A 345 17.91 2.63 29.13
N PHE A 346 18.92 3.24 28.50
CA PHE A 346 19.20 4.67 28.57
C PHE A 346 19.56 5.27 27.21
N SER A 347 19.49 4.48 26.15
CA SER A 347 19.57 4.92 24.76
C SER A 347 18.75 4.03 23.86
N ASN A 348 18.34 4.56 22.70
CA ASN A 348 17.54 3.82 21.73
C ASN A 348 18.28 2.55 21.28
N ASN A 349 17.51 1.44 21.20
CA ASN A 349 17.99 0.13 20.71
C ASN A 349 19.09 -0.53 21.52
N GLN A 350 19.41 -0.01 22.71
CA GLN A 350 20.37 -0.60 23.63
C GLN A 350 19.67 -0.93 24.95
N ALA A 351 19.82 -2.16 25.43
CA ALA A 351 19.30 -2.60 26.71
C ALA A 351 20.27 -3.52 27.42
N TYR A 352 20.14 -3.55 28.75
CA TYR A 352 20.95 -4.35 29.64
C TYR A 352 20.04 -5.16 30.54
N TYR A 353 20.27 -6.48 30.59
CA TYR A 353 19.55 -7.37 31.48
C TYR A 353 20.49 -7.88 32.57
N ILE A 354 20.06 -7.81 33.82
CA ILE A 354 20.81 -8.20 35.00
C ILE A 354 20.03 -9.35 35.68
N PRO A 355 20.35 -10.61 35.44
CA PRO A 355 19.71 -11.75 36.09
C PRO A 355 20.16 -11.95 37.50
N PHE A 356 19.24 -12.26 38.42
CA PHE A 356 19.51 -12.64 39.83
C PHE A 356 19.23 -14.10 40.10
N ILE A 357 18.38 -14.73 39.28
CA ILE A 357 18.01 -16.14 39.35
C ILE A 357 18.13 -16.73 37.94
N SER A 358 18.90 -17.81 37.78
CA SER A 358 19.00 -18.52 36.49
C SER A 358 18.68 -19.99 36.69
N PRO A 359 17.96 -20.63 35.78
CA PRO A 359 17.70 -22.08 35.81
C PRO A 359 18.98 -22.91 35.76
N ASN A 360 20.01 -22.40 35.10
CA ASN A 360 21.30 -23.09 34.85
C ASN A 360 22.37 -22.86 35.92
N LYS A 361 22.04 -22.16 36.98
CA LYS A 361 22.93 -21.87 38.15
C LYS A 361 24.24 -21.10 37.86
N ASP A 362 24.54 -20.80 36.62
CA ASP A 362 25.73 -20.07 36.20
C ASP A 362 25.37 -18.66 35.66
N GLY A 363 26.21 -17.67 35.94
CA GLY A 363 26.17 -16.35 35.32
C GLY A 363 25.04 -15.42 35.76
N PHE A 364 24.80 -15.30 37.07
CA PHE A 364 23.90 -14.30 37.65
C PHE A 364 24.60 -13.40 38.66
N ILE A 365 24.04 -12.21 38.85
CA ILE A 365 24.52 -11.23 39.83
C ILE A 365 23.82 -11.51 41.18
N ASP A 366 24.56 -11.40 42.28
CA ASP A 366 23.95 -11.37 43.61
C ASP A 366 23.07 -10.11 43.76
N LEU A 367 21.81 -10.30 44.20
CA LEU A 367 20.85 -9.20 44.33
C LEU A 367 21.34 -8.14 45.35
N GLY A 368 22.07 -8.56 46.41
CA GLY A 368 22.67 -7.65 47.38
C GLY A 368 23.72 -6.75 46.73
N LEU A 369 24.54 -7.30 45.83
CA LEU A 369 25.52 -6.53 45.06
C LEU A 369 24.83 -5.52 44.11
N PHE A 370 23.72 -5.91 43.45
CA PHE A 370 22.96 -4.97 42.66
C PHE A 370 22.40 -3.81 43.52
N ILE A 371 21.86 -4.12 44.70
CA ILE A 371 21.33 -3.10 45.62
C ILE A 371 22.44 -2.17 46.08
N GLU A 372 23.62 -2.69 46.37
CA GLU A 372 24.80 -1.90 46.74
C GLU A 372 25.20 -0.92 45.64
N VAL A 373 25.29 -1.37 44.37
CA VAL A 373 25.76 -0.60 43.23
C VAL A 373 24.70 0.33 42.66
N PHE A 374 23.48 -0.17 42.41
CA PHE A 374 22.42 0.60 41.76
C PHE A 374 21.45 1.28 42.74
N GLY A 375 21.38 0.85 43.99
CA GLY A 375 20.51 1.48 44.99
C GLY A 375 20.75 2.98 45.15
N PRO A 376 21.98 3.47 45.23
CA PRO A 376 22.28 4.91 45.26
C PRO A 376 21.82 5.65 44.02
N ILE A 377 21.92 5.03 42.81
CA ILE A 377 21.48 5.60 41.54
C ILE A 377 19.95 5.73 41.51
N LEU A 378 19.23 4.67 41.88
CA LEU A 378 17.79 4.62 41.88
C LEU A 378 17.15 5.55 42.94
N LYS A 379 17.85 5.82 44.04
CA LYS A 379 17.39 6.77 45.08
C LYS A 379 17.73 8.22 44.75
N SER A 380 18.57 8.46 43.73
CA SER A 380 19.05 9.80 43.40
C SER A 380 18.01 10.60 42.62
N GLU A 381 17.80 11.85 43.02
CA GLU A 381 16.96 12.80 42.27
C GLU A 381 17.61 13.29 40.95
N LYS A 382 18.89 13.01 40.75
CA LYS A 382 19.63 13.38 39.55
C LYS A 382 19.04 12.72 38.29
N TYR A 383 18.56 11.47 38.41
CA TYR A 383 18.13 10.65 37.30
C TYR A 383 16.61 10.64 37.20
N LYS A 384 16.07 10.76 35.98
CA LYS A 384 14.66 10.67 35.68
C LYS A 384 14.33 9.27 35.22
N ILE A 385 13.47 8.58 35.95
CA ILE A 385 13.16 7.17 35.76
C ILE A 385 11.86 7.03 34.95
N ILE A 386 11.89 6.15 33.97
CA ILE A 386 10.78 5.82 33.08
C ILE A 386 10.42 4.34 33.28
N GLY A 387 9.14 4.00 33.27
CA GLY A 387 8.68 2.60 33.31
C GLY A 387 7.34 2.40 32.69
N GLN A 388 6.88 1.15 32.69
CA GLN A 388 5.52 0.78 32.34
C GLN A 388 4.83 0.18 33.56
N ASN A 389 3.69 0.72 33.99
CA ASN A 389 3.07 0.32 35.27
C ASN A 389 4.07 0.35 36.43
N ILE A 390 4.93 1.36 36.41
CA ILE A 390 6.10 1.47 37.30
C ILE A 390 5.73 1.38 38.81
N LYS A 391 4.48 1.65 39.15
CA LYS A 391 3.98 1.50 40.53
C LYS A 391 4.24 0.09 41.07
N TYR A 392 4.09 -0.94 40.25
CA TYR A 392 4.36 -2.32 40.65
C TYR A 392 5.84 -2.50 41.03
N ASP A 393 6.75 -2.03 40.19
CA ASP A 393 8.20 -2.13 40.41
C ASP A 393 8.67 -1.36 41.64
N LEU A 394 8.08 -0.16 41.82
CA LEU A 394 8.38 0.68 42.99
C LEU A 394 8.01 0.01 44.32
N LEU A 395 6.87 -0.68 44.36
CA LEU A 395 6.44 -1.41 45.56
C LEU A 395 7.42 -2.52 45.92
N ILE A 396 7.94 -3.21 44.90
CA ILE A 396 8.91 -4.27 45.08
C ILE A 396 10.29 -3.68 45.51
N LEU A 397 10.81 -2.69 44.77
CA LEU A 397 12.07 -2.03 45.06
C LEU A 397 12.10 -1.47 46.50
N LYS A 398 10.98 -0.88 46.95
CA LYS A 398 10.83 -0.38 48.31
C LYS A 398 10.99 -1.46 49.38
N ARG A 399 10.51 -2.69 49.13
CA ARG A 399 10.72 -3.85 50.04
C ARG A 399 12.18 -4.24 50.17
N TYR A 400 12.96 -3.99 49.13
CA TYR A 400 14.41 -4.20 49.12
C TYR A 400 15.19 -2.95 49.59
N GLY A 401 14.50 -1.96 50.21
CA GLY A 401 15.13 -0.74 50.74
C GLY A 401 15.52 0.30 49.70
N ILE A 402 15.01 0.19 48.46
CA ILE A 402 15.23 1.17 47.39
C ILE A 402 13.98 2.02 47.25
N ASP A 403 14.03 3.25 47.77
CA ASP A 403 12.94 4.24 47.66
C ASP A 403 13.25 5.19 46.47
N VAL A 404 12.72 4.88 45.31
CA VAL A 404 12.92 5.64 44.05
C VAL A 404 12.26 7.01 44.18
N LYS A 405 13.00 8.09 43.92
CA LYS A 405 12.55 9.47 44.18
C LYS A 405 12.04 10.21 42.93
N ASN A 406 12.62 9.98 41.78
CA ASN A 406 12.38 10.80 40.60
C ASN A 406 11.79 10.00 39.46
N ILE A 407 10.49 9.65 39.62
CA ILE A 407 9.70 9.03 38.54
C ILE A 407 9.28 10.13 37.59
N TYR A 408 9.66 9.97 36.33
CA TYR A 408 9.43 10.97 35.29
C TYR A 408 8.25 10.62 34.38
N PHE A 409 8.12 9.36 34.00
CA PHE A 409 7.14 8.95 33.01
C PHE A 409 6.72 7.48 33.20
N ASP A 410 5.41 7.24 33.09
CA ASP A 410 4.84 5.90 33.04
C ASP A 410 4.09 5.73 31.73
N THR A 411 4.54 4.80 30.89
CA THR A 411 3.98 4.59 29.55
C THR A 411 2.57 4.07 29.58
N MET A 412 2.19 3.29 30.60
CA MET A 412 0.80 2.80 30.76
C MET A 412 -0.17 3.94 31.10
N ILE A 413 0.22 4.84 31.99
CA ILE A 413 -0.59 6.01 32.31
C ILE A 413 -0.71 6.95 31.12
N ALA A 414 0.38 7.16 30.38
CA ALA A 414 0.36 7.97 29.18
C ALA A 414 -0.57 7.40 28.10
N GLU A 415 -0.51 6.09 27.86
CA GLU A 415 -1.45 5.41 26.93
C GLU A 415 -2.90 5.56 27.37
N TYR A 416 -3.18 5.37 28.66
CA TYR A 416 -4.53 5.56 29.20
C TYR A 416 -5.06 6.99 29.04
N LEU A 417 -4.20 8.01 29.21
CA LEU A 417 -4.60 9.41 29.03
C LEU A 417 -4.85 9.76 27.57
N LEU A 418 -4.11 9.14 26.64
CA LEU A 418 -4.29 9.34 25.20
C LEU A 418 -5.47 8.56 24.63
N HIS A 419 -5.77 7.40 25.21
CA HIS A 419 -6.79 6.48 24.73
C HIS A 419 -7.59 5.88 25.89
N PRO A 420 -8.43 6.68 26.60
CA PRO A 420 -9.12 6.24 27.81
C PRO A 420 -10.16 5.15 27.59
N ASP A 421 -10.58 4.96 26.32
CA ASP A 421 -11.63 4.00 25.94
C ASP A 421 -11.06 2.64 25.44
N LYS A 422 -9.75 2.41 25.56
CA LYS A 422 -9.11 1.14 25.19
C LYS A 422 -8.97 0.19 26.35
#